data_0b4f6fd4a87780a2c4b09ba322de4c5c
#
_entry.id   0b4f6fd4a87780a2c4b09ba322de4c5c
#
_cell.length_a   1.000
_cell.length_b   1.000
_cell.length_c   1.000
_cell.angle_alpha   90.00
_cell.angle_beta   90.00
_cell.angle_gamma   90.00
#
_symmetry.space_group_name_H-M   'P 1'
#
loop_
_entity.id
_entity.type
_entity.pdbx_description
1 polymer ?
#
loop_
_entity_poly.entity_id
_entity_poly.type
_entity_poly.pdbx_seq_one_letter_code
_entity_poly.pdbx_strand_id
1 'polypeptide(L)'
;MRGTLSFVGKRIRHTTMIALAFGGMVAVCAGSSGAIAADDTIKIGVVLPTTGSESKPGQYQKEGIELAIKQINDAGGITVKSKGKKLKIDEVFYDDGSDSKKSASLAERAMSSDNVVAVLGGYSTALGTAESVMADRYKTPWITTGAGATAIFGKGYQYAFGTLSPVALIGTTSAEFLGSLIDQGKLKKGLKVAMVVENTDHGTDYIQGFTEWSNKHAGYFQVVFSEKFELGATDFSGILQKVKNAKADIFLSDAHLPDYITMHRQYLQNGLHHQLVSYGARGPENAARQALGAGTDYIFSGIWWSNKLPYPQAKKFATDYKAFTGHDVDSWYSAPAYDGMRILAQAIEAAGSLDKNAIRDALKKAQLKDSVLPGQVLKFGANGQTEYPFVITQNKPENKVDIVFPKDAATGEPVAPAPGK
;
A
#
# COMPACT_ATOMS: atom_id res chain seq x y z
N MET A 1 -0.38 25.88 68.07
CA MET A 1 -1.53 25.37 68.84
C MET A 1 -1.81 24.02 68.32
N ARG A 2 -1.24 22.98 68.88
CA ARG A 2 -1.64 22.16 70.06
C ARG A 2 -3.09 21.65 69.90
N GLY A 3 -3.23 20.33 69.85
CA GLY A 3 -4.45 19.60 70.10
C GLY A 3 -4.31 18.14 69.74
N THR A 4 -3.67 17.41 70.55
CA THR A 4 -3.55 15.99 70.81
C THR A 4 -4.82 15.36 71.42
N LEU A 5 -4.84 14.04 71.46
CA LEU A 5 -5.56 13.09 72.30
C LEU A 5 -6.64 12.26 71.56
N SER A 6 -6.84 11.00 71.74
CA SER A 6 -6.19 9.90 72.47
C SER A 6 -7.19 8.74 72.52
N PHE A 7 -6.67 7.53 72.40
CA PHE A 7 -7.08 6.22 72.99
C PHE A 7 -8.56 5.95 73.33
N VAL A 8 -9.06 4.76 72.94
CA VAL A 8 -9.38 3.69 73.88
C VAL A 8 -9.69 2.38 73.16
N GLY A 9 -9.01 1.33 73.52
CA GLY A 9 -9.28 -0.02 73.07
C GLY A 9 -10.29 -0.73 73.98
N LYS A 10 -10.89 -1.81 73.47
CA LYS A 10 -11.47 -2.88 74.29
C LYS A 10 -11.36 -4.25 73.64
N ARG A 11 -10.59 -5.11 74.28
CA ARG A 11 -10.62 -6.58 74.09
C ARG A 11 -11.89 -7.13 74.73
N ILE A 12 -12.43 -8.24 74.22
CA ILE A 12 -13.05 -9.37 74.96
C ILE A 12 -13.35 -10.49 73.96
N ARG A 13 -12.63 -11.58 74.06
CA ARG A 13 -12.86 -12.97 74.46
C ARG A 13 -13.68 -13.87 73.55
N HIS A 14 -13.02 -15.00 73.29
CA HIS A 14 -13.40 -16.30 72.75
C HIS A 14 -14.79 -16.82 73.11
N THR A 15 -15.43 -17.49 72.17
CA THR A 15 -16.20 -18.72 72.44
C THR A 15 -16.13 -19.64 71.26
N THR A 16 -15.63 -20.83 71.47
CA THR A 16 -15.54 -21.97 70.55
C THR A 16 -16.92 -22.63 70.47
N MET A 17 -17.40 -22.93 69.28
CA MET A 17 -18.42 -23.97 69.08
C MET A 17 -18.16 -24.74 67.79
N ILE A 18 -18.04 -26.05 67.95
CA ILE A 18 -17.91 -27.09 66.93
C ILE A 18 -19.33 -27.47 66.52
N ALA A 19 -19.57 -27.57 65.19
CA ALA A 19 -20.60 -28.46 64.63
C ALA A 19 -20.40 -28.74 63.13
N LEU A 20 -20.08 -29.96 62.90
CA LEU A 20 -20.53 -30.91 61.87
C LEU A 20 -20.60 -30.52 60.37
N ALA A 21 -19.89 -31.35 59.60
CA ALA A 21 -19.85 -31.58 58.21
C ALA A 21 -21.22 -31.80 57.53
N PHE A 22 -21.39 -31.19 56.34
CA PHE A 22 -22.17 -31.79 55.27
C PHE A 22 -21.43 -31.56 53.96
N GLY A 23 -21.06 -32.67 53.35
CA GLY A 23 -20.37 -32.66 52.03
C GLY A 23 -21.30 -32.20 50.90
N GLY A 24 -20.87 -31.19 50.20
CA GLY A 24 -21.40 -30.80 48.90
C GLY A 24 -20.24 -30.71 47.92
N MET A 25 -20.11 -31.75 47.11
CA MET A 25 -19.12 -31.85 46.05
C MET A 25 -19.55 -30.91 44.91
N VAL A 26 -19.11 -29.67 44.93
CA VAL A 26 -19.23 -28.74 43.82
C VAL A 26 -18.10 -29.10 42.86
N ALA A 27 -18.44 -29.79 41.78
CA ALA A 27 -17.55 -29.96 40.62
C ALA A 27 -17.35 -28.60 39.97
N VAL A 28 -16.24 -27.94 40.30
CA VAL A 28 -15.75 -26.78 39.58
C VAL A 28 -15.26 -27.33 38.22
N CYS A 29 -16.09 -27.21 37.19
CA CYS A 29 -15.63 -27.26 35.84
C CYS A 29 -14.71 -26.06 35.63
N ALA A 30 -13.43 -26.22 35.94
CA ALA A 30 -12.39 -25.35 35.50
C ALA A 30 -12.37 -25.45 33.97
N GLY A 31 -13.11 -24.56 33.31
CA GLY A 31 -12.90 -24.28 31.92
C GLY A 31 -11.44 -23.85 31.74
N SER A 32 -10.59 -24.77 31.32
CA SER A 32 -9.25 -24.45 30.87
C SER A 32 -9.39 -23.51 29.69
N SER A 33 -9.33 -22.19 29.96
CA SER A 33 -8.93 -21.20 28.97
C SER A 33 -7.52 -21.59 28.59
N GLY A 34 -7.40 -22.49 27.61
CA GLY A 34 -6.10 -22.85 27.04
C GLY A 34 -5.43 -21.59 26.58
N ALA A 35 -4.46 -21.12 27.34
CA ALA A 35 -3.47 -20.20 26.79
C ALA A 35 -2.92 -20.90 25.54
N ILE A 36 -3.20 -20.33 24.37
CA ILE A 36 -2.66 -20.83 23.10
C ILE A 36 -1.15 -20.74 23.29
N ALA A 37 -0.48 -21.89 23.34
CA ALA A 37 0.96 -21.94 23.44
C ALA A 37 1.55 -21.18 22.25
N ALA A 38 2.65 -20.43 22.44
CA ALA A 38 3.29 -19.60 21.42
C ALA A 38 3.69 -20.35 20.14
N ASP A 39 3.63 -21.66 20.13
CA ASP A 39 3.89 -22.59 19.01
C ASP A 39 2.65 -22.92 18.16
N ASP A 40 1.49 -22.38 18.46
CA ASP A 40 0.21 -22.73 17.82
C ASP A 40 -0.27 -21.71 16.77
N THR A 41 0.53 -20.68 16.49
CA THR A 41 0.25 -19.65 15.49
C THR A 41 1.44 -19.41 14.57
N ILE A 42 1.16 -18.78 13.43
CA ILE A 42 2.19 -18.29 12.50
C ILE A 42 2.33 -16.78 12.71
N LYS A 43 3.43 -16.35 13.31
CA LYS A 43 3.69 -14.93 13.51
C LYS A 43 4.14 -14.26 12.23
N ILE A 44 3.41 -13.26 11.78
CA ILE A 44 3.73 -12.41 10.63
C ILE A 44 3.91 -10.99 11.12
N GLY A 45 5.07 -10.39 10.83
CA GLY A 45 5.32 -8.98 11.10
C GLY A 45 4.62 -8.10 10.08
N VAL A 46 4.05 -6.98 10.52
CA VAL A 46 3.48 -5.96 9.64
C VAL A 46 4.05 -4.61 10.07
N VAL A 47 4.83 -3.97 9.18
CA VAL A 47 5.47 -2.66 9.44
C VAL A 47 4.90 -1.65 8.46
N LEU A 48 4.11 -0.70 8.95
CA LEU A 48 3.39 0.28 8.13
C LEU A 48 3.26 1.62 8.85
N PRO A 49 3.21 2.75 8.12
CA PRO A 49 2.95 4.07 8.69
C PRO A 49 1.44 4.27 8.94
N THR A 50 0.96 3.98 10.13
CA THR A 50 -0.42 4.31 10.50
C THR A 50 -0.54 5.67 11.20
N THR A 51 0.60 6.30 11.46
CA THR A 51 0.72 7.70 11.89
C THR A 51 1.71 8.46 11.01
N GLY A 52 1.76 9.80 11.14
CA GLY A 52 2.63 10.66 10.33
C GLY A 52 2.04 11.04 8.98
N SER A 53 2.88 11.51 8.06
CA SER A 53 2.48 12.05 6.74
C SER A 53 1.86 10.99 5.82
N GLU A 54 2.27 9.74 5.97
CA GLU A 54 1.84 8.60 5.14
C GLU A 54 0.77 7.73 5.82
N SER A 55 0.10 8.26 6.85
CA SER A 55 -0.84 7.49 7.67
C SER A 55 -2.02 6.91 6.88
N LYS A 56 -2.56 7.66 5.91
CA LYS A 56 -3.69 7.18 5.08
C LYS A 56 -3.34 5.96 4.23
N PRO A 57 -2.27 5.99 3.40
CA PRO A 57 -1.80 4.80 2.69
C PRO A 57 -1.52 3.61 3.59
N GLY A 58 -0.85 3.83 4.73
CA GLY A 58 -0.53 2.79 5.70
C GLY A 58 -1.77 2.15 6.29
N GLN A 59 -2.79 2.95 6.63
CA GLN A 59 -4.07 2.45 7.14
C GLN A 59 -4.77 1.56 6.10
N TYR A 60 -4.86 2.00 4.84
CA TYR A 60 -5.48 1.20 3.78
C TYR A 60 -4.75 -0.13 3.53
N GLN A 61 -3.42 -0.14 3.59
CA GLN A 61 -2.65 -1.38 3.47
C GLN A 61 -2.90 -2.32 4.64
N LYS A 62 -2.93 -1.79 5.87
CA LYS A 62 -3.24 -2.54 7.08
C LYS A 62 -4.60 -3.22 6.97
N GLU A 63 -5.64 -2.49 6.58
CA GLU A 63 -6.99 -3.02 6.37
C GLU A 63 -7.03 -4.15 5.33
N GLY A 64 -6.26 -4.04 4.24
CA GLY A 64 -6.13 -5.10 3.25
C GLY A 64 -5.48 -6.37 3.81
N ILE A 65 -4.39 -6.23 4.56
CA ILE A 65 -3.70 -7.33 5.22
C ILE A 65 -4.61 -8.01 6.25
N GLU A 66 -5.25 -7.22 7.12
CA GLU A 66 -6.14 -7.74 8.17
C GLU A 66 -7.36 -8.48 7.60
N LEU A 67 -7.95 -8.00 6.51
CA LEU A 67 -9.02 -8.70 5.80
C LEU A 67 -8.54 -10.07 5.31
N ALA A 68 -7.35 -10.15 4.71
CA ALA A 68 -6.78 -11.42 4.26
C ALA A 68 -6.50 -12.37 5.44
N ILE A 69 -5.89 -11.86 6.52
CA ILE A 69 -5.64 -12.65 7.74
C ILE A 69 -6.95 -13.19 8.31
N LYS A 70 -7.98 -12.33 8.41
CA LYS A 70 -9.29 -12.76 8.90
C LYS A 70 -9.86 -13.90 8.06
N GLN A 71 -9.86 -13.76 6.74
CA GLN A 71 -10.41 -14.79 5.84
C GLN A 71 -9.64 -16.10 5.92
N ILE A 72 -8.31 -16.05 6.00
CA ILE A 72 -7.45 -17.23 6.16
C ILE A 72 -7.73 -17.91 7.52
N ASN A 73 -7.82 -17.13 8.58
CA ASN A 73 -8.06 -17.65 9.93
C ASN A 73 -9.47 -18.23 10.11
N ASP A 74 -10.49 -17.63 9.47
CA ASP A 74 -11.86 -18.12 9.45
C ASP A 74 -11.98 -19.45 8.68
N ALA A 75 -11.14 -19.66 7.64
CA ALA A 75 -11.00 -20.93 6.93
C ALA A 75 -10.20 -22.00 7.71
N GLY A 76 -9.82 -21.70 8.95
CA GLY A 76 -9.10 -22.61 9.84
C GLY A 76 -7.58 -22.42 9.83
N GLY A 77 -7.04 -21.45 9.11
CA GLY A 77 -5.61 -21.17 9.02
C GLY A 77 -4.89 -21.92 7.89
N ILE A 78 -3.57 -21.87 7.91
CA ILE A 78 -2.66 -22.42 6.90
C ILE A 78 -2.20 -23.83 7.31
N THR A 79 -2.23 -24.79 6.37
CA THR A 79 -1.71 -26.15 6.61
C THR A 79 -0.19 -26.14 6.64
N VAL A 80 0.40 -26.45 7.79
CA VAL A 80 1.85 -26.55 7.97
C VAL A 80 2.23 -28.02 8.15
N LYS A 81 2.68 -28.68 7.08
CA LYS A 81 2.97 -30.13 7.06
C LYS A 81 3.95 -30.56 8.15
N SER A 82 5.01 -29.78 8.39
CA SER A 82 6.02 -30.05 9.42
C SER A 82 5.45 -29.99 10.85
N LYS A 83 4.29 -29.39 11.04
CA LYS A 83 3.56 -29.33 12.33
C LYS A 83 2.38 -30.31 12.38
N GLY A 84 2.02 -30.94 11.25
CA GLY A 84 0.91 -31.90 11.15
C GLY A 84 -0.47 -31.27 11.36
N LYS A 85 -0.60 -29.95 11.33
CA LYS A 85 -1.87 -29.25 11.62
C LYS A 85 -2.00 -27.92 10.84
N LYS A 86 -3.21 -27.36 10.85
CA LYS A 86 -3.46 -25.99 10.44
C LYS A 86 -3.10 -25.04 11.58
N LEU A 87 -2.46 -23.93 11.25
CA LEU A 87 -2.10 -22.85 12.19
C LEU A 87 -2.74 -21.55 11.73
N LYS A 88 -3.29 -20.80 12.68
CA LYS A 88 -3.79 -19.44 12.43
C LYS A 88 -2.64 -18.46 12.37
N ILE A 89 -2.85 -17.37 11.63
CA ILE A 89 -1.91 -16.25 11.57
C ILE A 89 -2.11 -15.39 12.82
N ASP A 90 -0.99 -15.00 13.42
CA ASP A 90 -0.87 -14.02 14.50
C ASP A 90 -0.10 -12.82 13.95
N GLU A 91 -0.77 -11.67 13.81
CA GLU A 91 -0.19 -10.45 13.31
C GLU A 91 0.59 -9.74 14.40
N VAL A 92 1.86 -9.42 14.13
CA VAL A 92 2.70 -8.57 14.98
C VAL A 92 2.86 -7.23 14.29
N PHE A 93 2.01 -6.26 14.66
CA PHE A 93 1.94 -4.95 14.01
C PHE A 93 2.91 -3.93 14.62
N TYR A 94 3.49 -3.09 13.75
CA TYR A 94 4.37 -1.98 14.11
C TYR A 94 4.03 -0.73 13.29
N ASP A 95 3.83 0.38 13.98
CA ASP A 95 3.67 1.70 13.36
C ASP A 95 5.03 2.40 13.28
N ASP A 96 5.53 2.60 12.07
CA ASP A 96 6.80 3.28 11.83
C ASP A 96 6.70 4.82 11.87
N GLY A 97 5.47 5.36 11.89
CA GLY A 97 5.23 6.80 11.99
C GLY A 97 5.71 7.60 10.79
N SER A 98 5.86 6.96 9.62
CA SER A 98 6.40 7.57 8.39
C SER A 98 7.89 7.96 8.50
N ASP A 99 8.65 7.32 9.40
CA ASP A 99 10.08 7.56 9.60
C ASP A 99 10.90 6.36 9.14
N SER A 100 11.79 6.55 8.16
CA SER A 100 12.58 5.46 7.54
C SER A 100 13.55 4.79 8.52
N LYS A 101 14.09 5.52 9.50
CA LYS A 101 14.99 4.94 10.50
C LYS A 101 14.23 4.08 11.49
N LYS A 102 13.05 4.55 11.90
CA LYS A 102 12.15 3.79 12.76
C LYS A 102 11.62 2.55 12.04
N SER A 103 11.25 2.67 10.75
CA SER A 103 10.83 1.55 9.90
C SER A 103 11.91 0.45 9.84
N ALA A 104 13.16 0.81 9.53
CA ALA A 104 14.28 -0.12 9.55
C ALA A 104 14.47 -0.81 10.90
N SER A 105 14.40 -0.04 12.01
CA SER A 105 14.58 -0.59 13.37
C SER A 105 13.46 -1.54 13.76
N LEU A 106 12.21 -1.24 13.38
CA LEU A 106 11.06 -2.09 13.65
C LEU A 106 11.09 -3.37 12.80
N ALA A 107 11.49 -3.26 11.52
CA ALA A 107 11.71 -4.42 10.67
C ALA A 107 12.83 -5.32 11.21
N GLU A 108 13.96 -4.74 11.65
CA GLU A 108 15.03 -5.47 12.33
C GLU A 108 14.51 -6.20 13.57
N ARG A 109 13.77 -5.53 14.44
CA ARG A 109 13.18 -6.13 15.64
C ARG A 109 12.26 -7.30 15.29
N ALA A 110 11.33 -7.11 14.35
CA ALA A 110 10.43 -8.16 13.89
C ALA A 110 11.20 -9.41 13.42
N MET A 111 12.22 -9.20 12.59
CA MET A 111 12.98 -10.28 11.94
C MET A 111 13.97 -10.99 12.87
N SER A 112 14.53 -10.27 13.86
CA SER A 112 15.59 -10.78 14.74
C SER A 112 15.09 -11.27 16.10
N SER A 113 14.06 -10.63 16.68
CA SER A 113 13.67 -10.81 18.09
C SER A 113 12.28 -11.38 18.31
N ASP A 114 11.30 -11.00 17.46
CA ASP A 114 9.90 -11.35 17.70
C ASP A 114 9.46 -12.66 17.03
N ASN A 115 10.43 -13.40 16.44
CA ASN A 115 10.24 -14.73 15.83
C ASN A 115 9.19 -14.77 14.71
N VAL A 116 9.06 -13.69 13.94
CA VAL A 116 8.20 -13.70 12.76
C VAL A 116 8.82 -14.54 11.63
N VAL A 117 7.99 -15.22 10.86
CA VAL A 117 8.45 -16.05 9.73
C VAL A 117 8.57 -15.26 8.43
N ALA A 118 7.87 -14.13 8.35
CA ALA A 118 7.91 -13.16 7.25
C ALA A 118 7.43 -11.80 7.74
N VAL A 119 7.70 -10.74 6.95
CA VAL A 119 7.23 -9.38 7.19
C VAL A 119 6.51 -8.87 5.94
N LEU A 120 5.37 -8.20 6.13
CA LEU A 120 4.68 -7.40 5.11
C LEU A 120 4.77 -5.92 5.47
N GLY A 121 4.75 -5.07 4.45
CA GLY A 121 4.70 -3.62 4.68
C GLY A 121 5.53 -2.82 3.71
N GLY A 122 6.25 -1.82 4.24
CA GLY A 122 7.16 -0.99 3.47
C GLY A 122 6.46 -0.01 2.54
N TYR A 123 5.70 0.89 3.08
CA TYR A 123 5.22 2.08 2.38
C TYR A 123 5.96 3.32 2.95
N SER A 124 6.55 4.16 2.14
CA SER A 124 6.69 4.25 0.69
C SER A 124 8.02 3.65 0.18
N THR A 125 8.51 4.08 -1.02
CA THR A 125 9.83 3.67 -1.52
C THR A 125 10.95 3.92 -0.49
N ALA A 126 10.92 5.05 0.22
CA ALA A 126 11.94 5.40 1.22
C ALA A 126 11.91 4.42 2.42
N LEU A 127 10.73 4.08 2.93
CA LEU A 127 10.56 3.13 4.04
C LEU A 127 10.88 1.71 3.58
N GLY A 128 10.34 1.29 2.42
CA GLY A 128 10.59 -0.02 1.84
C GLY A 128 12.06 -0.28 1.51
N THR A 129 12.79 0.74 1.05
CA THR A 129 14.25 0.63 0.86
C THR A 129 14.96 0.34 2.17
N ALA A 130 14.57 0.99 3.25
CA ALA A 130 15.17 0.76 4.58
C ALA A 130 14.88 -0.65 5.12
N GLU A 131 13.65 -1.14 4.95
CA GLU A 131 13.24 -2.49 5.37
C GLU A 131 13.88 -3.60 4.52
N SER A 132 14.03 -3.41 3.21
CA SER A 132 14.61 -4.40 2.29
C SER A 132 16.03 -4.82 2.68
N VAL A 133 16.82 -3.89 3.22
CA VAL A 133 18.16 -4.17 3.75
C VAL A 133 18.09 -5.14 4.93
N MET A 134 17.10 -4.96 5.82
CA MET A 134 16.92 -5.83 6.99
C MET A 134 16.47 -7.23 6.56
N ALA A 135 15.58 -7.33 5.56
CA ALA A 135 15.11 -8.59 5.02
C ALA A 135 16.27 -9.50 4.57
N ASP A 136 17.18 -8.97 3.79
CA ASP A 136 18.31 -9.74 3.28
C ASP A 136 19.35 -10.04 4.36
N ARG A 137 19.61 -9.08 5.28
CA ARG A 137 20.51 -9.24 6.43
C ARG A 137 20.05 -10.35 7.38
N TYR A 138 18.75 -10.39 7.71
CA TYR A 138 18.18 -11.35 8.66
C TYR A 138 17.57 -12.58 7.98
N LYS A 139 17.75 -12.72 6.67
CA LYS A 139 17.26 -13.84 5.85
C LYS A 139 15.79 -14.15 6.15
N THR A 140 14.96 -13.11 6.20
CA THR A 140 13.54 -13.19 6.50
C THR A 140 12.75 -12.68 5.28
N PRO A 141 11.85 -13.48 4.70
CA PRO A 141 11.01 -13.02 3.60
C PRO A 141 10.29 -11.72 3.96
N TRP A 142 10.43 -10.73 3.10
CA TRP A 142 9.77 -9.45 3.21
C TRP A 142 8.99 -9.18 1.92
N ILE A 143 7.71 -8.84 2.06
CA ILE A 143 6.85 -8.52 0.93
C ILE A 143 6.44 -7.07 1.07
N THR A 144 6.99 -6.19 0.23
CA THR A 144 6.47 -4.83 0.19
C THR A 144 5.15 -4.78 -0.57
N THR A 145 4.21 -4.06 0.03
CA THR A 145 2.88 -3.83 -0.52
C THR A 145 2.67 -2.38 -0.97
N GLY A 146 3.73 -1.54 -0.81
CA GLY A 146 3.65 -0.12 -1.07
C GLY A 146 4.90 0.52 -1.67
N ALA A 147 5.99 -0.22 -1.89
CA ALA A 147 7.20 0.27 -2.54
C ALA A 147 7.40 -0.40 -3.90
N GLY A 148 7.34 0.37 -4.97
CA GLY A 148 7.40 -0.14 -6.34
C GLY A 148 8.63 0.30 -7.14
N ALA A 149 9.58 1.05 -6.52
CA ALA A 149 10.77 1.52 -7.22
C ALA A 149 11.70 0.36 -7.60
N THR A 150 12.18 0.36 -8.84
CA THR A 150 13.06 -0.68 -9.40
C THR A 150 14.38 -0.79 -8.67
N ALA A 151 14.87 0.31 -8.09
CA ALA A 151 16.12 0.36 -7.32
C ALA A 151 16.15 -0.61 -6.13
N ILE A 152 14.99 -0.92 -5.50
CA ILE A 152 14.92 -1.90 -4.41
C ILE A 152 15.26 -3.30 -4.92
N PHE A 153 14.69 -3.68 -6.06
CA PHE A 153 14.78 -5.02 -6.64
C PHE A 153 16.02 -5.22 -7.51
N GLY A 154 16.70 -4.14 -7.88
CA GLY A 154 17.97 -4.17 -8.61
C GLY A 154 19.20 -4.53 -7.75
N LYS A 155 19.04 -4.57 -6.42
CA LYS A 155 20.15 -4.86 -5.49
C LYS A 155 20.50 -6.35 -5.34
N GLY A 156 19.75 -7.24 -5.98
CA GLY A 156 20.00 -8.69 -5.91
C GLY A 156 19.62 -9.34 -4.59
N TYR A 157 18.80 -8.68 -3.76
CA TYR A 157 18.30 -9.23 -2.51
C TYR A 157 17.49 -10.50 -2.76
N GLN A 158 17.69 -11.51 -1.92
CA GLN A 158 17.07 -12.82 -2.09
C GLN A 158 15.76 -12.97 -1.30
N TYR A 159 15.53 -12.09 -0.33
CA TYR A 159 14.40 -12.17 0.60
C TYR A 159 13.41 -11.02 0.40
N ALA A 160 13.63 -10.13 -0.58
CA ALA A 160 12.75 -9.02 -0.90
C ALA A 160 11.81 -9.40 -2.06
N PHE A 161 10.52 -9.21 -1.83
CA PHE A 161 9.44 -9.41 -2.79
C PHE A 161 8.55 -8.17 -2.84
N GLY A 162 7.91 -7.89 -3.98
CA GLY A 162 7.05 -6.73 -4.11
C GLY A 162 5.77 -7.01 -4.88
N THR A 163 4.63 -6.60 -4.32
CA THR A 163 3.31 -6.77 -4.95
C THR A 163 2.92 -5.62 -5.87
N LEU A 164 3.80 -4.63 -6.04
CA LEU A 164 3.59 -3.54 -6.98
C LEU A 164 4.41 -3.76 -8.26
N SER A 165 3.76 -3.61 -9.41
CA SER A 165 4.46 -3.46 -10.69
C SER A 165 5.41 -2.26 -10.65
N PRO A 166 6.53 -2.30 -11.39
CA PRO A 166 7.53 -1.24 -11.41
C PRO A 166 6.93 0.15 -11.69
N VAL A 167 7.37 1.14 -10.93
CA VAL A 167 6.92 2.53 -11.08
C VAL A 167 7.18 3.09 -12.48
N ALA A 168 8.26 2.65 -13.13
CA ALA A 168 8.55 3.03 -14.51
C ALA A 168 7.37 2.76 -15.46
N LEU A 169 6.60 1.68 -15.18
CA LEU A 169 5.41 1.37 -15.99
C LEU A 169 4.26 2.37 -15.81
N ILE A 170 4.21 3.16 -14.71
CA ILE A 170 3.25 4.27 -14.61
C ILE A 170 3.57 5.33 -15.67
N GLY A 171 4.85 5.70 -15.77
CA GLY A 171 5.31 6.64 -16.78
C GLY A 171 5.08 6.13 -18.19
N THR A 172 5.44 4.86 -18.46
CA THR A 172 5.19 4.20 -19.75
C THR A 172 3.70 4.17 -20.11
N THR A 173 2.84 3.72 -19.20
CA THR A 173 1.39 3.65 -19.44
C THR A 173 0.76 5.02 -19.61
N SER A 174 1.29 6.05 -18.92
CA SER A 174 0.88 7.44 -19.12
C SER A 174 1.21 7.92 -20.55
N ALA A 175 2.41 7.58 -21.05
CA ALA A 175 2.80 7.90 -22.42
C ALA A 175 1.97 7.12 -23.46
N GLU A 176 1.70 5.83 -23.22
CA GLU A 176 0.82 5.00 -24.06
C GLU A 176 -0.59 5.54 -24.13
N PHE A 177 -1.16 5.94 -23.00
CA PHE A 177 -2.48 6.57 -22.94
C PHE A 177 -2.53 7.86 -23.77
N LEU A 178 -1.59 8.78 -23.53
CA LEU A 178 -1.51 10.04 -24.29
C LEU A 178 -1.26 9.77 -25.77
N GLY A 179 -0.42 8.78 -26.10
CA GLY A 179 -0.18 8.34 -27.47
C GLY A 179 -1.45 7.82 -28.14
N SER A 180 -2.24 7.03 -27.41
CA SER A 180 -3.52 6.52 -27.92
C SER A 180 -4.52 7.63 -28.22
N LEU A 181 -4.52 8.71 -27.42
CA LEU A 181 -5.36 9.89 -27.68
C LEU A 181 -4.92 10.66 -28.94
N ILE A 182 -3.62 10.70 -29.21
CA ILE A 182 -3.06 11.26 -30.44
C ILE A 182 -3.47 10.42 -31.65
N ASP A 183 -3.33 9.09 -31.58
CA ASP A 183 -3.69 8.18 -32.66
C ASP A 183 -5.20 8.19 -32.97
N GLN A 184 -6.03 8.47 -31.97
CA GLN A 184 -7.48 8.68 -32.11
C GLN A 184 -7.85 10.07 -32.60
N GLY A 185 -6.88 10.97 -32.83
CA GLY A 185 -7.13 12.36 -33.27
C GLY A 185 -7.71 13.27 -32.19
N LYS A 186 -7.76 12.84 -30.93
CA LYS A 186 -8.23 13.66 -29.78
C LYS A 186 -7.18 14.69 -29.36
N LEU A 187 -5.91 14.38 -29.55
CA LEU A 187 -4.76 15.27 -29.31
C LEU A 187 -3.88 15.34 -30.57
N LYS A 188 -3.05 16.38 -30.65
CA LYS A 188 -2.11 16.56 -31.80
C LYS A 188 -0.77 15.88 -31.48
N LYS A 189 -0.01 15.50 -32.50
CA LYS A 189 1.40 15.08 -32.33
C LYS A 189 2.29 16.28 -31.96
N GLY A 190 3.44 15.98 -31.34
CA GLY A 190 4.42 16.98 -30.93
C GLY A 190 4.06 17.73 -29.65
N LEU A 191 3.27 17.12 -28.78
CA LEU A 191 2.89 17.74 -27.50
C LEU A 191 4.12 18.04 -26.65
N LYS A 192 4.17 19.25 -26.12
CA LYS A 192 5.18 19.68 -25.15
C LYS A 192 4.77 19.22 -23.74
N VAL A 193 5.68 18.58 -23.05
CA VAL A 193 5.43 18.00 -21.72
C VAL A 193 6.34 18.68 -20.68
N ALA A 194 5.75 19.14 -19.59
CA ALA A 194 6.45 19.53 -18.38
C ALA A 194 6.30 18.43 -17.32
N MET A 195 7.40 18.05 -16.69
CA MET A 195 7.44 17.03 -15.66
C MET A 195 7.97 17.61 -14.35
N VAL A 196 7.24 17.42 -13.23
CA VAL A 196 7.65 17.81 -11.88
C VAL A 196 7.41 16.64 -10.95
N VAL A 197 8.47 16.00 -10.49
CA VAL A 197 8.37 14.75 -9.74
C VAL A 197 9.13 14.82 -8.42
N GLU A 198 8.77 13.96 -7.48
CA GLU A 198 9.49 13.83 -6.22
C GLU A 198 10.96 13.43 -6.42
N ASN A 199 11.85 13.96 -5.56
CA ASN A 199 13.28 13.64 -5.59
C ASN A 199 13.60 12.32 -4.89
N THR A 200 13.03 11.23 -5.41
CA THR A 200 13.23 9.85 -4.96
C THR A 200 13.47 8.93 -6.15
N ASP A 201 13.77 7.65 -5.89
CA ASP A 201 13.85 6.63 -6.94
C ASP A 201 12.49 6.45 -7.63
N HIS A 202 11.37 6.65 -6.91
CA HIS A 202 10.02 6.58 -7.47
C HIS A 202 9.82 7.63 -8.58
N GLY A 203 10.09 8.91 -8.28
CA GLY A 203 10.00 9.98 -9.29
C GLY A 203 11.00 9.79 -10.44
N THR A 204 12.18 9.21 -10.16
CA THR A 204 13.17 8.88 -11.19
C THR A 204 12.63 7.83 -12.17
N ASP A 205 12.07 6.74 -11.66
CA ASP A 205 11.48 5.66 -12.44
C ASP A 205 10.31 6.17 -13.31
N TYR A 206 9.45 7.06 -12.74
CA TYR A 206 8.34 7.65 -13.48
C TYR A 206 8.81 8.43 -14.72
N ILE A 207 9.81 9.33 -14.56
CA ILE A 207 10.42 10.07 -15.67
C ILE A 207 11.02 9.10 -16.68
N GLN A 208 11.77 8.09 -16.21
CA GLN A 208 12.43 7.12 -17.07
C GLN A 208 11.42 6.40 -17.96
N GLY A 209 10.35 5.84 -17.39
CA GLY A 209 9.35 5.10 -18.15
C GLY A 209 8.67 5.95 -19.23
N PHE A 210 8.29 7.19 -18.90
CA PHE A 210 7.72 8.12 -19.88
C PHE A 210 8.71 8.46 -20.99
N THR A 211 9.96 8.76 -20.62
CA THR A 211 11.00 9.19 -21.57
C THR A 211 11.42 8.05 -22.51
N GLU A 212 11.57 6.85 -21.99
CA GLU A 212 11.91 5.68 -22.80
C GLU A 212 10.84 5.37 -23.84
N TRP A 213 9.57 5.46 -23.47
CA TRP A 213 8.47 5.32 -24.43
C TRP A 213 8.49 6.42 -25.49
N SER A 214 8.66 7.68 -25.06
CA SER A 214 8.72 8.84 -25.96
C SER A 214 9.86 8.73 -26.97
N ASN A 215 11.03 8.26 -26.56
CA ASN A 215 12.19 8.06 -27.42
C ASN A 215 11.95 6.97 -28.47
N LYS A 216 11.21 5.91 -28.12
CA LYS A 216 10.82 4.84 -29.06
C LYS A 216 9.74 5.30 -30.06
N HIS A 217 8.97 6.34 -29.69
CA HIS A 217 7.85 6.87 -30.49
C HIS A 217 8.11 8.34 -30.87
N ALA A 218 9.15 8.56 -31.65
CA ALA A 218 9.58 9.91 -32.05
C ALA A 218 8.42 10.73 -32.65
N GLY A 219 8.34 12.00 -32.26
CA GLY A 219 7.33 12.93 -32.76
C GLY A 219 5.99 12.93 -31.98
N TYR A 220 5.80 12.06 -30.98
CA TYR A 220 4.62 12.13 -30.14
C TYR A 220 4.76 13.23 -29.09
N PHE A 221 5.88 13.25 -28.35
CA PHE A 221 6.12 14.18 -27.26
C PHE A 221 7.47 14.85 -27.34
N GLN A 222 7.55 16.04 -26.73
CA GLN A 222 8.80 16.76 -26.43
C GLN A 222 8.78 17.16 -24.96
N VAL A 223 9.65 16.57 -24.14
CA VAL A 223 9.85 17.03 -22.75
C VAL A 223 10.60 18.36 -22.80
N VAL A 224 9.90 19.45 -22.48
CA VAL A 224 10.43 20.83 -22.52
C VAL A 224 10.87 21.33 -21.15
N PHE A 225 10.43 20.65 -20.09
CA PHE A 225 10.81 20.96 -18.72
C PHE A 225 10.76 19.70 -17.87
N SER A 226 11.77 19.49 -17.02
CA SER A 226 11.77 18.43 -16.03
C SER A 226 12.55 18.88 -14.79
N GLU A 227 11.92 18.85 -13.63
CA GLU A 227 12.54 19.22 -12.35
C GLU A 227 12.04 18.31 -11.22
N LYS A 228 12.86 18.09 -10.21
CA LYS A 228 12.51 17.33 -9.02
C LYS A 228 12.27 18.26 -7.85
N PHE A 229 11.37 17.83 -6.92
CA PHE A 229 11.10 18.54 -5.67
C PHE A 229 11.32 17.63 -4.46
N GLU A 230 11.60 18.20 -3.30
CA GLU A 230 11.72 17.43 -2.05
C GLU A 230 10.35 17.13 -1.46
N LEU A 231 10.11 15.88 -1.03
CA LEU A 231 8.86 15.48 -0.38
C LEU A 231 8.60 16.32 0.87
N GLY A 232 7.35 16.70 1.08
CA GLY A 232 6.92 17.57 2.16
C GLY A 232 7.13 19.06 1.87
N ALA A 233 7.44 19.44 0.64
CA ALA A 233 7.52 20.83 0.24
C ALA A 233 6.18 21.55 0.41
N THR A 234 6.20 22.74 0.97
CA THR A 234 5.01 23.56 1.23
C THR A 234 4.83 24.70 0.23
N ASP A 235 5.87 25.02 -0.54
CA ASP A 235 5.86 26.06 -1.56
C ASP A 235 6.41 25.53 -2.89
N PHE A 236 5.55 25.53 -3.90
CA PHE A 236 5.82 25.13 -5.27
C PHE A 236 5.81 26.31 -6.24
N SER A 237 5.69 27.55 -5.76
CA SER A 237 5.53 28.76 -6.60
C SER A 237 6.65 28.90 -7.62
N GLY A 238 7.90 28.70 -7.19
CA GLY A 238 9.08 28.83 -8.03
C GLY A 238 9.11 27.82 -9.17
N ILE A 239 8.83 26.54 -8.86
CA ILE A 239 8.82 25.48 -9.88
C ILE A 239 7.62 25.62 -10.82
N LEU A 240 6.43 25.99 -10.29
CA LEU A 240 5.24 26.23 -11.10
C LEU A 240 5.40 27.45 -12.03
N GLN A 241 6.14 28.48 -11.63
CA GLN A 241 6.48 29.59 -12.52
C GLN A 241 7.37 29.14 -13.70
N LYS A 242 8.31 28.20 -13.44
CA LYS A 242 9.12 27.60 -14.52
C LYS A 242 8.27 26.76 -15.47
N VAL A 243 7.33 25.96 -14.92
CA VAL A 243 6.34 25.20 -15.72
C VAL A 243 5.53 26.14 -16.62
N LYS A 244 5.04 27.26 -16.09
CA LYS A 244 4.32 28.28 -16.86
C LYS A 244 5.15 28.84 -18.02
N ASN A 245 6.43 29.13 -17.75
CA ASN A 245 7.36 29.68 -18.75
C ASN A 245 7.71 28.63 -19.83
N ALA A 246 7.67 27.35 -19.52
CA ALA A 246 7.95 26.26 -20.47
C ALA A 246 6.87 26.13 -21.55
N LYS A 247 5.69 26.70 -21.35
CA LYS A 247 4.55 26.65 -22.29
C LYS A 247 4.25 25.23 -22.75
N ALA A 248 4.21 24.31 -21.81
CA ALA A 248 3.88 22.92 -22.05
C ALA A 248 2.38 22.74 -22.37
N ASP A 249 2.06 21.72 -23.14
CA ASP A 249 0.68 21.30 -23.44
C ASP A 249 0.15 20.36 -22.35
N ILE A 250 1.02 19.54 -21.77
CA ILE A 250 0.73 18.51 -20.77
C ILE A 250 1.57 18.76 -19.53
N PHE A 251 0.97 18.64 -18.36
CA PHE A 251 1.66 18.67 -17.08
C PHE A 251 1.60 17.30 -16.40
N LEU A 252 2.74 16.67 -16.23
CA LEU A 252 2.89 15.40 -15.51
C LEU A 252 3.64 15.64 -14.22
N SER A 253 3.03 15.25 -13.12
CA SER A 253 3.69 15.22 -11.83
C SER A 253 3.60 13.82 -11.25
N ASP A 254 4.57 13.47 -10.42
CA ASP A 254 4.52 12.31 -9.53
C ASP A 254 4.88 12.79 -8.14
N ALA A 255 3.94 12.64 -7.20
CA ALA A 255 3.97 13.27 -5.89
C ALA A 255 3.21 12.41 -4.86
N HIS A 256 3.60 12.48 -3.60
CA HIS A 256 2.79 11.93 -2.53
C HIS A 256 1.50 12.75 -2.31
N LEU A 257 0.51 12.19 -1.62
CA LEU A 257 -0.81 12.80 -1.48
C LEU A 257 -0.76 14.23 -0.89
N PRO A 258 0.01 14.53 0.18
CA PRO A 258 0.09 15.89 0.71
C PRO A 258 0.71 16.88 -0.27
N ASP A 259 1.78 16.45 -0.97
CA ASP A 259 2.49 17.27 -1.98
C ASP A 259 1.59 17.54 -3.19
N TYR A 260 0.87 16.52 -3.67
CA TYR A 260 -0.13 16.68 -4.73
C TYR A 260 -1.17 17.73 -4.37
N ILE A 261 -1.79 17.63 -3.18
CA ILE A 261 -2.82 18.59 -2.75
C ILE A 261 -2.25 20.00 -2.70
N THR A 262 -1.04 20.17 -2.15
CA THR A 262 -0.39 21.48 -2.03
C THR A 262 0.01 22.04 -3.37
N MET A 263 0.69 21.24 -4.19
CA MET A 263 1.15 21.64 -5.53
C MET A 263 -0.04 22.00 -6.43
N HIS A 264 -1.07 21.17 -6.46
CA HIS A 264 -2.23 21.42 -7.34
C HIS A 264 -3.05 22.62 -6.91
N ARG A 265 -3.17 22.88 -5.60
CA ARG A 265 -3.79 24.13 -5.10
C ARG A 265 -3.03 25.35 -5.62
N GLN A 266 -1.70 25.34 -5.51
CA GLN A 266 -0.87 26.44 -6.02
C GLN A 266 -0.88 26.50 -7.56
N TYR A 267 -0.96 25.36 -8.25
CA TYR A 267 -1.15 25.29 -9.70
C TYR A 267 -2.40 26.06 -10.14
N LEU A 268 -3.54 25.82 -9.48
CA LEU A 268 -4.79 26.52 -9.74
C LEU A 268 -4.70 28.01 -9.39
N GLN A 269 -4.12 28.36 -8.25
CA GLN A 269 -3.93 29.75 -7.80
C GLN A 269 -3.06 30.57 -8.76
N ASN A 270 -2.07 29.95 -9.40
CA ASN A 270 -1.22 30.59 -10.42
C ASN A 270 -1.87 30.68 -11.80
N GLY A 271 -3.13 30.25 -11.95
CA GLY A 271 -3.87 30.26 -13.22
C GLY A 271 -3.22 29.36 -14.27
N LEU A 272 -2.61 28.27 -13.88
CA LEU A 272 -2.05 27.29 -14.80
C LEU A 272 -3.18 26.44 -15.39
N HIS A 273 -3.05 26.14 -16.68
CA HIS A 273 -3.94 25.26 -17.41
C HIS A 273 -3.15 24.49 -18.47
N HIS A 274 -3.37 23.17 -18.53
CA HIS A 274 -2.79 22.29 -19.53
C HIS A 274 -3.90 21.40 -20.13
N GLN A 275 -3.69 20.91 -21.34
CA GLN A 275 -4.66 20.04 -22.02
C GLN A 275 -5.01 18.79 -21.20
N LEU A 276 -4.02 18.24 -20.49
CA LEU A 276 -4.19 17.18 -19.49
C LEU A 276 -3.16 17.35 -18.36
N VAL A 277 -3.54 16.91 -17.18
CA VAL A 277 -2.73 16.94 -15.95
C VAL A 277 -2.71 15.57 -15.33
N SER A 278 -1.56 15.13 -14.78
CA SER A 278 -1.43 13.90 -14.00
C SER A 278 -0.63 14.13 -12.72
N TYR A 279 -0.95 13.37 -11.69
CA TYR A 279 -0.19 13.30 -10.44
C TYR A 279 0.21 11.85 -10.12
N GLY A 280 0.84 11.18 -11.09
CA GLY A 280 1.27 9.79 -10.96
C GLY A 280 0.09 8.87 -10.61
N ALA A 281 0.17 8.17 -9.48
CA ALA A 281 -0.89 7.27 -9.02
C ALA A 281 -1.90 7.92 -8.05
N ARG A 282 -1.85 9.25 -7.80
CA ARG A 282 -2.59 9.92 -6.73
C ARG A 282 -3.86 10.65 -7.18
N GLY A 283 -4.02 10.91 -8.48
CA GLY A 283 -5.14 11.71 -9.01
C GLY A 283 -6.53 11.28 -8.51
N PRO A 284 -6.87 9.97 -8.46
CA PRO A 284 -8.19 9.53 -8.04
C PRO A 284 -8.39 9.46 -6.51
N GLU A 285 -7.40 9.81 -5.69
CA GLU A 285 -7.52 9.70 -4.25
C GLU A 285 -8.61 10.62 -3.69
N ASN A 286 -9.51 10.04 -2.91
CA ASN A 286 -10.69 10.74 -2.38
C ASN A 286 -10.31 11.97 -1.54
N ALA A 287 -9.25 11.88 -0.74
CA ALA A 287 -8.79 13.01 0.07
C ALA A 287 -8.37 14.22 -0.78
N ALA A 288 -7.70 14.01 -1.92
CA ALA A 288 -7.37 15.08 -2.84
C ALA A 288 -8.61 15.67 -3.51
N ARG A 289 -9.54 14.82 -3.97
CA ARG A 289 -10.80 15.25 -4.59
C ARG A 289 -11.68 16.05 -3.62
N GLN A 290 -11.70 15.66 -2.34
CA GLN A 290 -12.38 16.42 -1.28
C GLN A 290 -11.72 17.76 -0.99
N ALA A 291 -10.37 17.79 -0.92
CA ALA A 291 -9.60 19.00 -0.58
C ALA A 291 -9.59 20.06 -1.70
N LEU A 292 -9.71 19.65 -2.96
CA LEU A 292 -9.54 20.49 -4.15
C LEU A 292 -10.82 20.63 -4.98
N GLY A 293 -11.83 19.81 -4.70
CA GLY A 293 -13.12 19.84 -5.40
C GLY A 293 -13.00 19.70 -6.92
N ALA A 294 -13.75 20.49 -7.65
CA ALA A 294 -13.74 20.52 -9.12
C ALA A 294 -12.36 20.88 -9.71
N GLY A 295 -11.40 21.35 -8.90
CA GLY A 295 -10.01 21.54 -9.32
C GLY A 295 -9.37 20.25 -9.82
N THR A 296 -9.81 19.08 -9.33
CA THR A 296 -9.28 17.79 -9.72
C THR A 296 -9.94 17.17 -10.95
N ASP A 297 -11.00 17.77 -11.50
CA ASP A 297 -11.69 17.22 -12.66
C ASP A 297 -10.73 17.06 -13.84
N TYR A 298 -10.87 15.94 -14.55
CA TYR A 298 -10.07 15.53 -15.70
C TYR A 298 -8.60 15.21 -15.44
N ILE A 299 -8.12 15.26 -14.17
CA ILE A 299 -6.82 14.70 -13.83
C ILE A 299 -6.84 13.20 -14.12
N PHE A 300 -5.81 12.73 -14.86
CA PHE A 300 -5.64 11.30 -15.12
C PHE A 300 -4.49 10.72 -14.28
N SER A 301 -4.51 9.41 -14.06
CA SER A 301 -3.49 8.72 -13.26
C SER A 301 -3.33 7.26 -13.65
N GLY A 302 -2.09 6.82 -13.76
CA GLY A 302 -1.77 5.39 -13.85
C GLY A 302 -1.77 4.77 -12.45
N ILE A 303 -2.66 3.82 -12.19
CA ILE A 303 -2.82 3.21 -10.88
C ILE A 303 -2.70 1.70 -10.92
N TRP A 304 -2.25 1.11 -9.81
CA TRP A 304 -2.08 -0.34 -9.67
C TRP A 304 -3.38 -1.10 -9.54
N TRP A 305 -4.46 -0.46 -9.06
CA TRP A 305 -5.75 -1.11 -8.87
C TRP A 305 -6.89 -0.09 -8.77
N SER A 306 -8.10 -0.52 -9.15
CA SER A 306 -9.34 0.27 -9.00
C SER A 306 -10.49 -0.63 -8.61
N ASN A 307 -11.38 -0.14 -7.74
CA ASN A 307 -12.65 -0.79 -7.43
C ASN A 307 -13.61 -0.87 -8.65
N LYS A 308 -13.26 -0.22 -9.74
CA LYS A 308 -13.99 -0.25 -11.02
C LYS A 308 -13.54 -1.36 -11.96
N LEU A 309 -12.49 -2.12 -11.60
CA LEU A 309 -12.04 -3.23 -12.43
C LEU A 309 -13.17 -4.22 -12.69
N PRO A 310 -13.34 -4.69 -13.94
CA PRO A 310 -14.47 -5.54 -14.33
C PRO A 310 -14.38 -6.97 -13.79
N TYR A 311 -13.27 -7.35 -13.14
CA TYR A 311 -12.97 -8.71 -12.73
C TYR A 311 -13.80 -9.16 -11.51
N PRO A 312 -14.33 -10.42 -11.52
CA PRO A 312 -15.11 -10.93 -10.40
C PRO A 312 -14.38 -10.88 -9.05
N GLN A 313 -13.07 -11.19 -9.04
CA GLN A 313 -12.26 -11.17 -7.82
C GLN A 313 -12.07 -9.75 -7.26
N ALA A 314 -11.87 -8.75 -8.13
CA ALA A 314 -11.76 -7.36 -7.71
C ALA A 314 -13.08 -6.85 -7.12
N LYS A 315 -14.21 -7.21 -7.73
CA LYS A 315 -15.55 -6.87 -7.22
C LYS A 315 -15.84 -7.55 -5.88
N LYS A 316 -15.48 -8.83 -5.76
CA LYS A 316 -15.63 -9.57 -4.51
C LYS A 316 -14.80 -8.93 -3.40
N PHE A 317 -13.52 -8.63 -3.68
CA PHE A 317 -12.66 -7.94 -2.73
C PHE A 317 -13.26 -6.61 -2.26
N ALA A 318 -13.77 -5.78 -3.17
CA ALA A 318 -14.39 -4.51 -2.81
C ALA A 318 -15.61 -4.70 -1.90
N THR A 319 -16.43 -5.74 -2.14
CA THR A 319 -17.59 -6.09 -1.30
C THR A 319 -17.15 -6.57 0.08
N ASP A 320 -16.18 -7.50 0.14
CA ASP A 320 -15.66 -8.04 1.40
C ASP A 320 -14.96 -6.96 2.23
N TYR A 321 -14.19 -6.08 1.58
CA TYR A 321 -13.51 -4.98 2.22
C TYR A 321 -14.51 -4.01 2.88
N LYS A 322 -15.58 -3.63 2.16
CA LYS A 322 -16.64 -2.80 2.73
C LYS A 322 -17.34 -3.47 3.91
N ALA A 323 -17.60 -4.77 3.82
CA ALA A 323 -18.20 -5.52 4.90
C ALA A 323 -17.29 -5.60 6.15
N PHE A 324 -15.96 -5.63 5.94
CA PHE A 324 -14.96 -5.70 6.99
C PHE A 324 -14.70 -4.34 7.65
N THR A 325 -14.51 -3.28 6.84
CA THR A 325 -14.08 -1.96 7.33
C THR A 325 -15.23 -1.00 7.62
N GLY A 326 -16.42 -1.24 7.04
CA GLY A 326 -17.57 -0.34 7.11
C GLY A 326 -17.56 0.78 6.07
N HIS A 327 -16.53 0.89 5.23
CA HIS A 327 -16.43 1.90 4.17
C HIS A 327 -15.99 1.29 2.84
N ASP A 328 -16.24 2.02 1.75
CA ASP A 328 -15.82 1.58 0.42
C ASP A 328 -14.28 1.62 0.28
N VAL A 329 -13.73 0.69 -0.52
CA VAL A 329 -12.35 0.77 -0.95
C VAL A 329 -12.22 1.84 -2.04
N ASP A 330 -11.68 2.98 -1.69
CA ASP A 330 -11.58 4.17 -2.55
C ASP A 330 -10.13 4.51 -2.97
N SER A 331 -9.22 3.60 -2.69
CA SER A 331 -7.79 3.71 -3.02
C SER A 331 -7.21 2.36 -3.45
N TRP A 332 -6.11 2.41 -4.18
CA TRP A 332 -5.44 1.20 -4.69
C TRP A 332 -4.62 0.44 -3.63
N TYR A 333 -4.28 1.05 -2.50
CA TYR A 333 -3.31 0.51 -1.52
C TYR A 333 -3.72 -0.82 -0.89
N SER A 334 -5.01 -1.02 -0.63
CA SER A 334 -5.50 -2.19 0.08
C SER A 334 -5.39 -3.48 -0.75
N ALA A 335 -5.55 -3.40 -2.07
CA ALA A 335 -5.61 -4.58 -2.93
C ALA A 335 -4.25 -5.30 -3.07
N PRO A 336 -3.11 -4.62 -3.36
CA PRO A 336 -1.80 -5.25 -3.33
C PRO A 336 -1.42 -5.80 -1.95
N ALA A 337 -1.86 -5.14 -0.88
CA ALA A 337 -1.62 -5.57 0.50
C ALA A 337 -2.41 -6.84 0.84
N TYR A 338 -3.67 -6.90 0.44
CA TYR A 338 -4.52 -8.08 0.55
C TYR A 338 -3.92 -9.28 -0.18
N ASP A 339 -3.54 -9.13 -1.44
CA ASP A 339 -2.93 -10.21 -2.21
C ASP A 339 -1.51 -10.56 -1.73
N GLY A 340 -0.78 -9.61 -1.17
CA GLY A 340 0.51 -9.85 -0.52
C GLY A 340 0.41 -10.86 0.62
N MET A 341 -0.63 -10.75 1.46
CA MET A 341 -0.87 -11.71 2.53
C MET A 341 -1.34 -13.06 1.99
N ARG A 342 -2.18 -13.07 0.94
CA ARG A 342 -2.69 -14.30 0.32
C ARG A 342 -1.58 -15.12 -0.35
N ILE A 343 -0.70 -14.47 -1.10
CA ILE A 343 0.43 -15.17 -1.75
C ILE A 343 1.46 -15.66 -0.72
N LEU A 344 1.65 -14.93 0.39
CA LEU A 344 2.48 -15.40 1.51
C LEU A 344 1.87 -16.66 2.14
N ALA A 345 0.57 -16.66 2.40
CA ALA A 345 -0.13 -17.82 2.95
C ALA A 345 0.00 -19.05 2.04
N GLN A 346 -0.19 -18.86 0.73
CA GLN A 346 0.00 -19.92 -0.27
C GLN A 346 1.44 -20.45 -0.25
N ALA A 347 2.44 -19.55 -0.13
CA ALA A 347 3.83 -19.94 -0.08
C ALA A 347 4.19 -20.71 1.20
N ILE A 348 3.66 -20.33 2.37
CA ILE A 348 3.85 -21.05 3.64
C ILE A 348 3.24 -22.45 3.54
N GLU A 349 2.02 -22.59 2.97
CA GLU A 349 1.38 -23.87 2.76
C GLU A 349 2.17 -24.77 1.79
N ALA A 350 2.66 -24.19 0.69
CA ALA A 350 3.49 -24.91 -0.30
C ALA A 350 4.86 -25.33 0.29
N ALA A 351 5.49 -24.48 1.10
CA ALA A 351 6.71 -24.82 1.84
C ALA A 351 6.46 -25.96 2.83
N GLY A 352 5.25 -26.05 3.38
CA GLY A 352 4.88 -27.04 4.42
C GLY A 352 5.69 -26.88 5.71
N SER A 353 6.35 -25.74 5.90
CA SER A 353 7.29 -25.44 6.98
C SER A 353 7.24 -23.95 7.34
N LEU A 354 7.67 -23.61 8.56
CA LEU A 354 7.87 -22.23 9.03
C LEU A 354 9.35 -21.79 8.86
N ASP A 355 10.17 -22.60 8.21
CA ASP A 355 11.55 -22.21 7.88
C ASP A 355 11.55 -21.06 6.86
N LYS A 356 12.28 -19.98 7.19
CA LYS A 356 12.31 -18.75 6.41
C LYS A 356 12.89 -18.97 4.99
N ASN A 357 13.84 -19.87 4.83
CA ASN A 357 14.41 -20.20 3.51
C ASN A 357 13.40 -20.98 2.66
N ALA A 358 12.72 -21.96 3.27
CA ALA A 358 11.69 -22.72 2.58
C ALA A 358 10.53 -21.81 2.11
N ILE A 359 10.11 -20.85 2.95
CA ILE A 359 9.09 -19.85 2.58
C ILE A 359 9.59 -18.97 1.44
N ARG A 360 10.82 -18.44 1.49
CA ARG A 360 11.42 -17.68 0.40
C ARG A 360 11.43 -18.46 -0.92
N ASP A 361 11.84 -19.72 -0.90
CA ASP A 361 11.94 -20.55 -2.09
C ASP A 361 10.55 -20.90 -2.65
N ALA A 362 9.55 -21.01 -1.77
CA ALA A 362 8.15 -21.17 -2.18
C ALA A 362 7.60 -19.87 -2.80
N LEU A 363 7.91 -18.68 -2.23
CA LEU A 363 7.52 -17.38 -2.80
C LEU A 363 8.04 -17.18 -4.22
N LYS A 364 9.29 -17.57 -4.50
CA LYS A 364 9.87 -17.50 -5.85
C LYS A 364 9.11 -18.32 -6.91
N LYS A 365 8.29 -19.30 -6.49
CA LYS A 365 7.52 -20.19 -7.35
C LYS A 365 6.01 -19.95 -7.24
N ALA A 366 5.59 -19.14 -6.27
CA ALA A 366 4.18 -18.89 -5.99
C ALA A 366 3.48 -18.19 -7.17
N GLN A 367 2.24 -18.58 -7.43
CA GLN A 367 1.35 -17.94 -8.38
C GLN A 367 -0.06 -17.91 -7.80
N LEU A 368 -0.53 -16.73 -7.43
CA LEU A 368 -1.89 -16.50 -6.98
C LEU A 368 -2.77 -16.27 -8.22
N LYS A 369 -3.50 -17.32 -8.66
CA LYS A 369 -4.26 -17.31 -9.92
C LYS A 369 -5.62 -16.63 -9.84
N ASP A 370 -6.06 -16.29 -8.66
CA ASP A 370 -7.30 -15.56 -8.36
C ASP A 370 -6.99 -14.19 -7.74
N SER A 371 -5.91 -13.58 -8.18
CA SER A 371 -5.49 -12.25 -7.76
C SER A 371 -6.57 -11.21 -8.05
N VAL A 372 -6.72 -10.26 -7.13
CA VAL A 372 -7.62 -9.12 -7.31
C VAL A 372 -7.01 -8.02 -8.18
N LEU A 373 -5.71 -8.11 -8.46
CA LEU A 373 -4.95 -7.13 -9.23
C LEU A 373 -5.21 -7.27 -10.75
N PRO A 374 -4.90 -6.24 -11.55
CA PRO A 374 -4.96 -6.34 -13.01
C PRO A 374 -4.17 -7.55 -13.54
N GLY A 375 -4.71 -8.20 -14.57
CA GLY A 375 -4.15 -9.47 -15.08
C GLY A 375 -4.54 -10.70 -14.27
N GLN A 376 -5.16 -10.55 -13.08
CA GLN A 376 -5.75 -11.60 -12.27
C GLN A 376 -4.77 -12.71 -11.81
N VAL A 377 -3.48 -12.48 -11.97
CA VAL A 377 -2.41 -13.38 -11.50
C VAL A 377 -1.33 -12.55 -10.80
N LEU A 378 -1.01 -12.90 -9.56
CA LEU A 378 0.15 -12.37 -8.86
C LEU A 378 1.24 -13.43 -8.82
N LYS A 379 2.42 -13.09 -9.32
CA LYS A 379 3.65 -13.89 -9.25
C LYS A 379 4.85 -12.96 -9.18
N PHE A 380 5.93 -13.45 -8.64
CA PHE A 380 7.18 -12.68 -8.56
C PHE A 380 8.12 -13.02 -9.72
N GLY A 381 8.76 -12.00 -10.29
CA GLY A 381 9.83 -12.14 -11.25
C GLY A 381 11.13 -12.63 -10.61
N ALA A 382 12.16 -12.84 -11.43
CA ALA A 382 13.46 -13.32 -10.96
C ALA A 382 14.13 -12.39 -9.93
N ASN A 383 13.84 -11.09 -10.01
CA ASN A 383 14.29 -10.06 -9.08
C ASN A 383 13.43 -9.94 -7.80
N GLY A 384 12.33 -10.68 -7.69
CA GLY A 384 11.39 -10.61 -6.57
C GLY A 384 10.25 -9.60 -6.77
N GLN A 385 10.26 -8.75 -7.79
CA GLN A 385 9.17 -7.83 -8.10
C GLN A 385 8.13 -8.49 -9.00
N THR A 386 6.86 -8.20 -8.78
CA THR A 386 5.79 -8.58 -9.70
C THR A 386 5.71 -7.62 -10.88
N GLU A 387 5.06 -8.08 -11.95
CA GLU A 387 4.70 -7.23 -13.07
C GLU A 387 3.29 -7.58 -13.57
N TYR A 388 2.41 -6.59 -13.59
CA TYR A 388 1.05 -6.66 -14.14
C TYR A 388 0.70 -5.29 -14.74
N PRO A 389 -0.28 -5.22 -15.68
CA PRO A 389 -0.61 -3.97 -16.37
C PRO A 389 -1.21 -2.93 -15.42
N PHE A 390 -0.93 -1.66 -15.71
CA PHE A 390 -1.62 -0.53 -15.07
C PHE A 390 -2.95 -0.24 -15.76
N VAL A 391 -3.80 0.47 -15.04
CA VAL A 391 -4.96 1.13 -15.64
C VAL A 391 -4.83 2.64 -15.48
N ILE A 392 -5.28 3.39 -16.48
CA ILE A 392 -5.44 4.84 -16.35
C ILE A 392 -6.84 5.13 -15.88
N THR A 393 -6.94 5.86 -14.79
CA THR A 393 -8.19 6.49 -14.36
C THR A 393 -8.20 7.96 -14.75
N GLN A 394 -9.39 8.52 -14.90
CA GLN A 394 -9.61 9.95 -15.03
C GLN A 394 -10.72 10.40 -14.10
N ASN A 395 -10.43 11.45 -13.34
CA ASN A 395 -11.45 12.11 -12.53
C ASN A 395 -12.48 12.77 -13.45
N LYS A 396 -13.72 12.71 -13.03
CA LYS A 396 -14.86 13.29 -13.73
C LYS A 396 -15.61 14.26 -12.81
N PRO A 397 -16.41 15.19 -13.35
CA PRO A 397 -17.29 16.02 -12.53
C PRO A 397 -18.14 15.19 -11.57
N GLU A 398 -18.70 15.84 -10.55
CA GLU A 398 -19.53 15.21 -9.51
C GLU A 398 -18.78 14.14 -8.69
N ASN A 399 -17.48 14.33 -8.51
CA ASN A 399 -16.64 13.43 -7.71
C ASN A 399 -16.59 11.97 -8.24
N LYS A 400 -16.80 11.78 -9.54
CA LYS A 400 -16.71 10.46 -10.18
C LYS A 400 -15.29 10.16 -10.64
N VAL A 401 -14.99 8.88 -10.81
CA VAL A 401 -13.71 8.39 -11.38
C VAL A 401 -14.03 7.25 -12.32
N ASP A 402 -13.50 7.29 -13.54
CA ASP A 402 -13.60 6.21 -14.50
C ASP A 402 -12.23 5.63 -14.84
N ILE A 403 -12.17 4.33 -15.14
CA ILE A 403 -11.06 3.76 -15.88
C ILE A 403 -11.27 4.14 -17.34
N VAL A 404 -10.25 4.74 -17.95
CA VAL A 404 -10.30 5.25 -19.34
C VAL A 404 -9.30 4.56 -20.26
N PHE A 405 -8.39 3.74 -19.70
CA PHE A 405 -7.41 2.94 -20.46
C PHE A 405 -6.88 1.77 -19.58
N PRO A 406 -6.57 0.60 -20.17
CA PRO A 406 -6.80 0.22 -21.56
C PRO A 406 -8.30 0.03 -21.89
N LYS A 407 -8.64 -0.08 -23.15
CA LYS A 407 -10.04 -0.10 -23.61
C LYS A 407 -10.87 -1.27 -23.06
N ASP A 408 -10.25 -2.43 -22.87
CA ASP A 408 -10.88 -3.65 -22.35
C ASP A 408 -11.21 -3.58 -20.86
N ALA A 409 -10.55 -2.69 -20.10
CA ALA A 409 -10.84 -2.40 -18.70
C ALA A 409 -11.65 -1.12 -18.50
N ALA A 410 -11.85 -0.31 -19.55
CA ALA A 410 -12.46 1.01 -19.46
C ALA A 410 -13.92 0.95 -18.96
N THR A 411 -14.28 1.90 -18.10
CA THR A 411 -15.64 2.12 -17.59
C THR A 411 -16.25 3.42 -18.10
N GLY A 412 -15.45 4.24 -18.78
CA GLY A 412 -15.86 5.48 -19.41
C GLY A 412 -14.86 5.96 -20.47
N GLU A 413 -15.29 6.93 -21.26
CA GLU A 413 -14.43 7.52 -22.31
C GLU A 413 -13.53 8.61 -21.71
N PRO A 414 -12.27 8.71 -22.21
CA PRO A 414 -11.39 9.81 -21.82
C PRO A 414 -11.87 11.15 -22.39
N VAL A 415 -11.82 12.17 -21.56
CA VAL A 415 -12.03 13.56 -21.97
C VAL A 415 -10.65 14.19 -22.23
N ALA A 416 -10.38 14.50 -23.49
CA ALA A 416 -9.11 15.09 -23.92
C ALA A 416 -9.35 15.94 -25.20
N PRO A 417 -8.86 17.20 -25.24
CA PRO A 417 -8.29 17.93 -24.11
C PRO A 417 -9.31 18.14 -22.98
N ALA A 418 -8.81 18.37 -21.75
CA ALA A 418 -9.67 18.81 -20.65
C ALA A 418 -10.31 20.14 -21.00
N PRO A 419 -11.61 20.35 -20.68
CA PRO A 419 -12.27 21.63 -20.90
C PRO A 419 -11.50 22.76 -20.21
N GLY A 420 -11.31 23.88 -20.88
CA GLY A 420 -10.77 25.09 -20.28
C GLY A 420 -11.69 25.55 -19.13
N LYS A 421 -11.09 25.90 -17.99
CA LYS A 421 -11.80 26.50 -16.84
C LYS A 421 -11.63 28.00 -16.88
#